data_e7425f4a436e89ac7ab9dcb46d581460
#
_entry.id   e7425f4a436e89ac7ab9dcb46d581460
#
_cell.length_a   1.000
_cell.length_b   1.000
_cell.length_c   1.000
_cell.angle_alpha   90.00
_cell.angle_beta   90.00
_cell.angle_gamma   90.00
#
_symmetry.space_group_name_H-M   'P 1'
#
loop_
_entity.id
_entity.type
_entity.pdbx_description
1 polymer ?
#
loop_
_entity_poly.entity_id
_entity_poly.type
_entity_poly.pdbx_seq_one_letter_code
_entity_poly.pdbx_strand_id
1 'polypeptide(L)'
;MSAAIRIEPHSKAPPYEQIKSSIIELIATGELPLRHRLPSIRQLAGDLGVAPNTVARAYRELEADGFVISRGRRGTIVIGEPTSIASVDDALDRAVRDARRRGLDGPAILGAVSHALARY
;
A
#
# COMPACT_ATOMS: atom_id res chain seq x y z
N MET A 1 -6.75 -9.80 -10.36
CA MET A 1 -6.07 -9.85 -11.65
C MET A 1 -4.82 -8.99 -11.60
N SER A 2 -3.74 -9.49 -12.17
CA SER A 2 -2.47 -8.77 -12.23
C SER A 2 -2.30 -7.96 -13.52
N ALA A 3 -3.39 -7.74 -14.25
CA ALA A 3 -3.34 -7.11 -15.58
C ALA A 3 -2.69 -5.73 -15.60
N ALA A 4 -2.74 -5.01 -14.48
CA ALA A 4 -2.15 -3.68 -14.38
C ALA A 4 -0.66 -3.70 -14.04
N ILE A 5 -0.13 -4.82 -13.58
CA ILE A 5 1.29 -4.97 -13.27
C ILE A 5 2.01 -5.39 -14.55
N ARG A 6 2.97 -4.57 -14.99
CA ARG A 6 3.64 -4.78 -16.27
C ARG A 6 5.15 -4.69 -16.14
N ILE A 7 5.83 -5.35 -17.08
CA ILE A 7 7.28 -5.28 -17.24
C ILE A 7 7.59 -4.88 -18.67
N GLU A 8 8.56 -3.96 -18.83
CA GLU A 8 9.10 -3.60 -20.13
C GLU A 8 10.40 -4.36 -20.35
N PRO A 9 10.43 -5.35 -21.29
CA PRO A 9 11.62 -6.17 -21.48
C PRO A 9 12.87 -5.39 -21.88
N HIS A 10 12.67 -4.25 -22.54
CA HIS A 10 13.78 -3.42 -23.02
C HIS A 10 14.19 -2.32 -22.07
N SER A 11 13.55 -2.23 -20.90
CA SER A 11 13.91 -1.25 -19.89
C SER A 11 15.26 -1.60 -19.26
N LYS A 12 16.03 -0.56 -18.88
CA LYS A 12 17.27 -0.74 -18.14
C LYS A 12 17.03 -1.16 -16.70
N ALA A 13 15.84 -0.95 -16.18
CA ALA A 13 15.52 -1.36 -14.81
C ALA A 13 15.35 -2.88 -14.73
N PRO A 14 15.90 -3.52 -13.68
CA PRO A 14 15.70 -4.95 -13.49
C PRO A 14 14.20 -5.28 -13.33
N PRO A 15 13.77 -6.48 -13.72
CA PRO A 15 12.37 -6.87 -13.60
C PRO A 15 11.79 -6.70 -12.19
N TYR A 16 12.54 -7.04 -11.13
CA TYR A 16 12.03 -6.90 -9.76
C TYR A 16 11.74 -5.43 -9.41
N GLU A 17 12.55 -4.50 -9.89
CA GLU A 17 12.30 -3.07 -9.66
C GLU A 17 11.08 -2.59 -10.43
N GLN A 18 10.87 -3.08 -11.63
CA GLN A 18 9.69 -2.74 -12.42
C GLN A 18 8.41 -3.24 -11.75
N ILE A 19 8.43 -4.46 -11.21
CA ILE A 19 7.30 -5.02 -10.47
C ILE A 19 7.02 -4.15 -9.24
N LYS A 20 8.06 -3.84 -8.48
CA LYS A 20 7.94 -3.00 -7.28
C LYS A 20 7.36 -1.64 -7.61
N SER A 21 7.91 -0.95 -8.61
CA SER A 21 7.45 0.38 -9.02
C SER A 21 6.00 0.35 -9.51
N SER A 22 5.63 -0.67 -10.26
CA SER A 22 4.26 -0.84 -10.77
C SER A 22 3.26 -0.99 -9.62
N ILE A 23 3.60 -1.81 -8.63
CA ILE A 23 2.72 -2.02 -7.47
C ILE A 23 2.61 -0.74 -6.64
N ILE A 24 3.71 -0.03 -6.40
CA ILE A 24 3.70 1.24 -5.68
C ILE A 24 2.79 2.25 -6.37
N GLU A 25 2.90 2.36 -7.69
CA GLU A 25 2.05 3.27 -8.46
C GLU A 25 0.57 2.90 -8.35
N LEU A 26 0.25 1.61 -8.44
CA LEU A 26 -1.14 1.14 -8.30
C LEU A 26 -1.70 1.41 -6.91
N ILE A 27 -0.88 1.33 -5.88
CA ILE A 27 -1.27 1.69 -4.51
C ILE A 27 -1.51 3.20 -4.43
N ALA A 28 -0.62 4.00 -5.01
CA ALA A 28 -0.72 5.46 -4.98
C ALA A 28 -1.97 5.97 -5.71
N THR A 29 -2.37 5.33 -6.80
CA THR A 29 -3.57 5.71 -7.57
C THR A 29 -4.86 5.15 -6.99
N GLY A 30 -4.76 4.24 -6.02
CA GLY A 30 -5.93 3.59 -5.43
C GLY A 30 -6.44 2.39 -6.22
N GLU A 31 -5.80 2.03 -7.33
CA GLU A 31 -6.18 0.81 -8.09
C GLU A 31 -5.90 -0.45 -7.28
N LEU A 32 -4.90 -0.41 -6.40
CA LEU A 32 -4.68 -1.44 -5.38
C LEU A 32 -5.04 -0.84 -4.03
N PRO A 33 -6.29 -0.98 -3.58
CA PRO A 33 -6.73 -0.37 -2.33
C PRO A 33 -6.18 -1.11 -1.11
N LEU A 34 -6.30 -0.48 0.05
CA LEU A 34 -5.93 -1.09 1.32
C LEU A 34 -6.63 -2.44 1.48
N ARG A 35 -5.91 -3.39 2.05
CA ARG A 35 -6.39 -4.75 2.33
C ARG A 35 -6.58 -5.60 1.07
N HIS A 36 -6.29 -5.07 -0.10
CA HIS A 36 -6.34 -5.86 -1.33
C HIS A 36 -5.23 -6.92 -1.30
N ARG A 37 -5.57 -8.12 -1.72
CA ARG A 37 -4.61 -9.21 -1.81
C ARG A 37 -3.89 -9.13 -3.15
N LEU A 38 -2.55 -9.17 -3.10
CA LEU A 38 -1.75 -9.28 -4.31
C LEU A 38 -1.83 -10.70 -4.88
N PRO A 39 -1.58 -10.87 -6.18
CA PRO A 39 -1.45 -12.22 -6.75
C PRO A 39 -0.37 -13.01 -6.03
N SER A 40 -0.48 -14.34 -6.01
CA SER A 40 0.59 -15.16 -5.46
C SER A 40 1.86 -14.98 -6.28
N ILE A 41 3.01 -15.26 -5.67
CA ILE A 41 4.30 -15.17 -6.34
C ILE A 41 4.29 -16.00 -7.63
N ARG A 42 3.78 -17.23 -7.57
CA ARG A 42 3.71 -18.11 -8.73
C ARG A 42 2.82 -17.56 -9.82
N GLN A 43 1.66 -17.06 -9.44
CA GLN A 43 0.70 -16.54 -10.40
C GLN A 43 1.28 -15.32 -11.13
N LEU A 44 1.84 -14.37 -10.38
CA LEU A 44 2.40 -13.17 -11.00
C LEU A 44 3.62 -13.50 -11.86
N ALA A 45 4.49 -14.40 -11.39
CA ALA A 45 5.64 -14.84 -12.16
C ALA A 45 5.21 -15.47 -13.49
N GLY A 46 4.17 -16.31 -13.47
CA GLY A 46 3.63 -16.92 -14.67
C GLY A 46 3.02 -15.88 -15.62
N ASP A 47 2.27 -14.93 -15.06
CA ASP A 47 1.61 -13.90 -15.87
C ASP A 47 2.62 -12.96 -16.54
N LEU A 48 3.73 -12.68 -15.87
CA LEU A 48 4.75 -11.76 -16.38
C LEU A 48 5.88 -12.47 -17.15
N GLY A 49 5.92 -13.80 -17.09
CA GLY A 49 6.99 -14.55 -17.73
C GLY A 49 8.35 -14.37 -17.08
N VAL A 50 8.39 -14.24 -15.77
CA VAL A 50 9.65 -14.08 -15.01
C VAL A 50 9.80 -15.22 -14.00
N ALA A 51 11.01 -15.35 -13.45
CA ALA A 51 11.26 -16.36 -12.42
C ALA A 51 10.51 -16.00 -11.12
N PRO A 52 10.01 -17.00 -10.38
CA PRO A 52 9.36 -16.73 -9.09
C PRO A 52 10.23 -15.94 -8.11
N ASN A 53 11.54 -16.16 -8.10
CA ASN A 53 12.44 -15.40 -7.23
C ASN A 53 12.44 -13.90 -7.53
N THR A 54 12.21 -13.52 -8.77
CA THR A 54 12.10 -12.11 -9.17
C THR A 54 10.90 -11.45 -8.49
N VAL A 55 9.76 -12.12 -8.52
CA VAL A 55 8.55 -11.63 -7.84
C VAL A 55 8.75 -11.65 -6.33
N ALA A 56 9.32 -12.72 -5.80
CA ALA A 56 9.59 -12.83 -4.36
C ALA A 56 10.46 -11.68 -3.86
N ARG A 57 11.48 -11.31 -4.62
CA ARG A 57 12.34 -10.17 -4.26
C ARG A 57 11.56 -8.87 -4.22
N ALA A 58 10.74 -8.62 -5.24
CA ALA A 58 9.91 -7.42 -5.28
C ALA A 58 8.98 -7.35 -4.06
N TYR A 59 8.33 -8.48 -3.73
CA TYR A 59 7.41 -8.53 -2.60
C TYR A 59 8.13 -8.33 -1.26
N ARG A 60 9.32 -8.91 -1.10
CA ARG A 60 10.12 -8.71 0.12
C ARG A 60 10.51 -7.25 0.32
N GLU A 61 10.90 -6.58 -0.77
CA GLU A 61 11.27 -5.17 -0.69
C GLU A 61 10.06 -4.29 -0.41
N LEU A 62 8.91 -4.60 -1.01
CA LEU A 62 7.66 -3.89 -0.71
C LEU A 62 7.25 -4.07 0.75
N GLU A 63 7.45 -5.25 1.31
CA GLU A 63 7.15 -5.50 2.72
C GLU A 63 8.13 -4.76 3.63
N ALA A 64 9.42 -4.79 3.30
CA ALA A 64 10.43 -4.04 4.06
C ALA A 64 10.17 -2.54 4.06
N ASP A 65 9.66 -2.03 2.94
CA ASP A 65 9.35 -0.59 2.79
C ASP A 65 7.96 -0.22 3.35
N GLY A 66 7.17 -1.17 3.81
CA GLY A 66 5.91 -0.89 4.49
C GLY A 66 4.69 -0.78 3.59
N PHE A 67 4.77 -1.18 2.31
CA PHE A 67 3.63 -1.12 1.40
C PHE A 67 2.69 -2.32 1.55
N VAL A 68 3.24 -3.49 1.88
CA VAL A 68 2.49 -4.73 1.97
C VAL A 68 2.94 -5.53 3.19
N ILE A 69 2.14 -6.53 3.54
CA ILE A 69 2.47 -7.46 4.60
C ILE A 69 2.12 -8.89 4.16
N SER A 70 3.00 -9.83 4.49
CA SER A 70 2.76 -11.25 4.23
C SER A 70 1.98 -11.85 5.39
N ARG A 71 0.86 -12.50 5.08
CA ARG A 71 -0.05 -13.12 6.06
C ARG A 71 -0.16 -14.62 5.87
N GLY A 72 0.93 -15.30 5.53
CA GLY A 72 0.94 -16.74 5.36
C GLY A 72 -0.07 -17.19 4.30
N ARG A 73 -1.02 -18.04 4.69
CA ARG A 73 -2.03 -18.55 3.76
C ARG A 73 -2.95 -17.50 3.19
N ARG A 74 -3.09 -16.35 3.86
CA ARG A 74 -3.90 -15.24 3.38
C ARG A 74 -3.22 -14.46 2.27
N GLY A 75 -1.93 -14.75 2.02
CA GLY A 75 -1.16 -14.11 0.97
C GLY A 75 -0.58 -12.78 1.40
N THR A 76 -0.18 -11.99 0.41
CA THR A 76 0.42 -10.67 0.61
C THR A 76 -0.65 -9.61 0.44
N ILE A 77 -0.80 -8.75 1.44
CA ILE A 77 -1.90 -7.80 1.55
C ILE A 77 -1.36 -6.37 1.53
N VAL A 78 -2.04 -5.50 0.80
CA VAL A 78 -1.69 -4.06 0.75
C VAL A 78 -2.05 -3.40 2.06
N ILE A 79 -1.07 -2.75 2.70
CA ILE A 79 -1.29 -2.00 3.96
C ILE A 79 -1.20 -0.49 3.76
N GLY A 80 -0.90 -0.04 2.55
CA GLY A 80 -0.92 1.37 2.19
C GLY A 80 0.46 1.92 1.89
N GLU A 81 0.56 3.23 1.76
CA GLU A 81 1.82 3.91 1.56
C GLU A 81 2.54 4.08 2.90
N PRO A 82 3.87 3.89 2.95
CA PRO A 82 4.63 4.21 4.14
C PRO A 82 4.49 5.68 4.46
N THR A 83 4.31 5.98 5.74
CA THR A 83 4.24 7.36 6.19
C THR A 83 5.08 7.52 7.45
N SER A 84 5.75 8.66 7.56
CA SER A 84 6.49 9.00 8.77
C SER A 84 5.53 9.46 9.86
N ILE A 85 5.98 9.38 11.12
CA ILE A 85 5.20 9.91 12.24
C ILE A 85 4.93 11.41 12.03
N ALA A 86 5.93 12.15 11.52
CA ALA A 86 5.75 13.57 11.23
C ALA A 86 4.63 13.82 10.21
N SER A 87 4.53 12.98 9.16
CA SER A 87 3.44 13.09 8.18
C SER A 87 2.08 12.80 8.80
N VAL A 88 2.02 11.85 9.74
CA VAL A 88 0.80 11.55 10.48
C VAL A 88 0.40 12.73 11.36
N ASP A 89 1.36 13.30 12.08
CA ASP A 89 1.13 14.46 12.94
C ASP A 89 0.58 15.65 12.13
N ASP A 90 1.18 15.93 10.97
CA ASP A 90 0.71 17.00 10.07
C ASP A 90 -0.73 16.77 9.60
N ALA A 91 -1.06 15.52 9.25
CA ALA A 91 -2.41 15.18 8.81
C ALA A 91 -3.41 15.34 9.95
N LEU A 92 -3.04 14.91 11.15
CA LEU A 92 -3.88 15.06 12.34
C LEU A 92 -4.08 16.53 12.70
N ASP A 93 -3.02 17.34 12.63
CA ASP A 93 -3.12 18.77 12.88
C ASP A 93 -4.12 19.44 11.95
N ARG A 94 -4.04 19.12 10.66
CA ARG A 94 -4.98 19.68 9.67
C ARG A 94 -6.40 19.25 9.96
N ALA A 95 -6.60 17.98 10.30
CA ALA A 95 -7.92 17.44 10.62
C ALA A 95 -8.51 18.12 11.86
N VAL A 96 -7.70 18.32 12.90
CA VAL A 96 -8.14 18.99 14.14
C VAL A 96 -8.50 20.45 13.87
N ARG A 97 -7.67 21.17 13.11
CA ARG A 97 -7.97 22.57 12.76
C ARG A 97 -9.27 22.69 11.97
N ASP A 98 -9.48 21.80 11.02
CA ASP A 98 -10.71 21.79 10.23
C ASP A 98 -11.92 21.51 11.10
N ALA A 99 -11.83 20.53 11.99
CA ALA A 99 -12.91 20.20 12.91
C ALA A 99 -13.25 21.36 13.84
N ARG A 100 -12.23 22.06 14.36
CA ARG A 100 -12.45 23.23 15.22
C ARG A 100 -13.11 24.38 14.47
N ARG A 101 -12.73 24.60 13.21
CA ARG A 101 -13.40 25.61 12.37
C ARG A 101 -14.87 25.29 12.17
N ARG A 102 -15.23 24.01 12.18
CA ARG A 102 -16.62 23.56 12.08
C ARG A 102 -17.38 23.57 13.40
N GLY A 103 -16.71 24.01 14.47
CA GLY A 103 -17.35 24.17 15.78
C GLY A 103 -17.25 22.98 16.71
N LEU A 104 -16.46 21.97 16.37
CA LEU A 104 -16.28 20.80 17.23
C LEU A 104 -15.30 21.09 18.35
N ASP A 105 -15.64 20.68 19.57
CA ASP A 105 -14.73 20.77 20.72
C ASP A 105 -13.86 19.51 20.83
N GLY A 106 -12.97 19.51 21.81
CA GLY A 106 -12.04 18.38 22.02
C GLY A 106 -12.73 17.04 22.20
N PRO A 107 -13.73 16.91 23.10
CA PRO A 107 -14.45 15.66 23.26
C PRO A 107 -15.14 15.17 22.00
N ALA A 108 -15.72 16.07 21.20
CA ALA A 108 -16.37 15.71 19.95
C ALA A 108 -15.34 15.20 18.92
N ILE A 109 -14.18 15.85 18.86
CA ILE A 109 -13.08 15.42 17.97
C ILE A 109 -12.57 14.04 18.38
N LEU A 110 -12.34 13.81 19.67
CA LEU A 110 -11.91 12.50 20.17
C LEU A 110 -12.95 11.43 19.86
N GLY A 111 -14.21 11.73 20.01
CA GLY A 111 -15.30 10.81 19.67
C GLY A 111 -15.30 10.45 18.19
N ALA A 112 -15.07 11.42 17.32
CA ALA A 112 -15.00 11.19 15.88
C ALA A 112 -13.81 10.30 15.52
N VAL A 113 -12.65 10.54 16.13
CA VAL A 113 -11.46 9.71 15.91
C VAL A 113 -11.70 8.28 16.38
N SER A 114 -12.27 8.10 17.57
CA SER A 114 -12.59 6.77 18.11
C SER A 114 -13.55 6.02 17.19
N HIS A 115 -14.56 6.72 16.66
CA HIS A 115 -15.52 6.14 15.72
C HIS A 115 -14.84 5.71 14.41
N ALA A 116 -13.94 6.56 13.90
CA ALA A 116 -13.19 6.24 12.69
C ALA A 116 -12.29 5.03 12.90
N LEU A 117 -11.60 4.94 14.05
CA LEU A 117 -10.75 3.81 14.37
C LEU A 117 -11.53 2.49 14.45
N ALA A 118 -12.78 2.53 14.90
CA ALA A 118 -13.61 1.33 14.97
C ALA A 118 -13.98 0.77 13.60
N ARG A 119 -13.93 1.59 12.54
CA ARG A 119 -14.24 1.17 11.17
C ARG A 119 -13.05 0.51 10.46
N TYR A 120 -11.87 0.73 10.95
CA TYR A 120 -10.64 0.23 10.34
C TYR A 120 -9.87 -0.65 11.31
#